data_0008ab7ff8ac5c5ef6d6471eb01d6367
#
_entry.id   0008ab7ff8ac5c5ef6d6471eb01d6367
#
_cell.length_a   1.000
_cell.length_b   1.000
_cell.length_c   1.000
_cell.angle_alpha   90.00
_cell.angle_beta   90.00
_cell.angle_gamma   90.00
#
_symmetry.space_group_name_H-M   'P 1'
#
loop_
_entity.id
_entity.type
_entity.pdbx_description
1 polymer ?
#
loop_
_entity_poly.entity_id
_entity_poly.type
_entity_poly.pdbx_seq_one_letter_code
_entity_poly.pdbx_strand_id
1 'polypeptide(L)'
;MIPDASMRLPLPAAICATARAGYAVPMSHPEDEDADDAALFRAAIGEVKPIRQPQPTAPQRPRPKPRARMAERDEAEAQGEFARLLRDSTPLEAGDTASYRREQLPARIFQRLRRGQFSVQDELDLHGATAAQAEALLRQFLLEAHAHEYGCVRIIHGKGLQSDGGAPVLKNLVDRLLRQRNDVLAFHSAPPAQGGTGALLVLLARR
;
A
#
# COMPACT_ATOMS: atom_id res chain seq x y z
N MET A 1 -20.41 9.34 39.37
CA MET A 1 -21.78 9.82 39.04
C MET A 1 -21.74 10.20 37.58
N ILE A 2 -22.10 9.25 36.71
CA ILE A 2 -22.15 9.32 35.25
C ILE A 2 -23.61 9.42 34.85
N PRO A 3 -24.01 10.21 33.88
CA PRO A 3 -25.15 9.81 33.07
C PRO A 3 -24.74 9.52 31.62
N ASP A 4 -25.09 8.30 31.26
CA ASP A 4 -25.37 7.72 29.96
C ASP A 4 -26.41 8.54 29.18
N ALA A 5 -26.16 8.79 27.91
CA ALA A 5 -27.15 9.30 26.97
C ALA A 5 -26.99 8.62 25.62
N SER A 6 -27.50 7.40 25.53
CA SER A 6 -27.88 6.69 24.31
C SER A 6 -29.05 7.40 23.65
N MET A 7 -28.81 8.11 22.55
CA MET A 7 -29.89 8.71 21.74
C MET A 7 -30.07 7.91 20.46
N ARG A 8 -31.02 6.96 20.52
CA ARG A 8 -31.57 6.28 19.34
C ARG A 8 -32.66 7.13 18.72
N LEU A 9 -32.55 7.50 17.47
CA LEU A 9 -33.59 8.10 16.66
C LEU A 9 -34.49 7.01 16.08
N PRO A 10 -35.83 7.14 16.12
CA PRO A 10 -36.75 6.20 15.50
C PRO A 10 -37.06 6.57 14.05
N LEU A 11 -37.23 5.53 13.24
CA LEU A 11 -37.75 5.57 11.88
C LEU A 11 -39.26 5.89 11.90
N PRO A 12 -39.82 6.65 10.97
CA PRO A 12 -41.27 6.81 10.88
C PRO A 12 -41.91 5.68 10.08
N ALA A 13 -42.95 5.14 10.68
CA ALA A 13 -43.87 4.17 10.12
C ALA A 13 -44.86 4.80 9.14
N ALA A 14 -45.22 4.03 8.15
CA ALA A 14 -46.46 3.84 7.43
C ALA A 14 -47.52 4.97 7.48
N ILE A 15 -47.89 5.46 6.32
CA ILE A 15 -49.14 6.19 6.11
C ILE A 15 -50.09 5.34 5.27
N CYS A 16 -51.19 5.15 5.89
CA CYS A 16 -52.41 4.43 5.67
C CYS A 16 -53.12 4.74 4.34
N ALA A 17 -53.79 3.72 3.87
CA ALA A 17 -54.74 3.70 2.79
C ALA A 17 -55.89 4.67 2.98
N THR A 18 -56.32 5.32 1.90
CA THR A 18 -57.69 5.81 1.77
C THR A 18 -58.28 5.29 0.46
N ALA A 19 -59.28 4.40 0.66
CA ALA A 19 -60.20 3.95 -0.36
C ALA A 19 -61.02 5.14 -0.88
N ARG A 20 -61.18 5.25 -2.21
CA ARG A 20 -62.29 5.98 -2.82
C ARG A 20 -62.94 5.15 -3.90
N ALA A 21 -64.21 5.03 -3.72
CA ALA A 21 -65.19 4.29 -4.49
C ALA A 21 -65.31 4.71 -5.96
N GLY A 22 -65.47 3.75 -6.79
CA GLY A 22 -66.43 3.56 -7.84
C GLY A 22 -66.59 4.64 -8.93
N TYR A 23 -66.02 4.35 -10.15
CA TYR A 23 -66.74 4.59 -11.38
C TYR A 23 -66.37 3.43 -12.32
N ALA A 24 -67.31 2.55 -12.54
CA ALA A 24 -67.24 1.53 -13.58
C ALA A 24 -67.60 2.21 -14.91
N VAL A 25 -66.61 2.43 -15.76
CA VAL A 25 -66.78 2.70 -17.16
C VAL A 25 -66.64 1.36 -17.87
N PRO A 26 -67.61 0.93 -18.70
CA PRO A 26 -67.40 -0.27 -19.50
C PRO A 26 -66.36 0.05 -20.59
N MET A 27 -65.17 -0.46 -20.40
CA MET A 27 -64.19 -0.48 -21.46
C MET A 27 -64.55 -1.63 -22.43
N SER A 28 -65.10 -1.27 -23.57
CA SER A 28 -65.14 -2.11 -24.75
C SER A 28 -63.71 -2.44 -25.10
N HIS A 29 -63.38 -3.74 -25.18
CA HIS A 29 -62.08 -4.24 -25.56
C HIS A 29 -61.80 -3.94 -27.01
N PRO A 30 -60.69 -3.28 -27.36
CA PRO A 30 -60.28 -3.10 -28.74
C PRO A 30 -59.39 -4.28 -29.19
N GLU A 31 -59.84 -5.55 -28.94
CA GLU A 31 -59.04 -6.73 -29.36
C GLU A 31 -59.26 -7.11 -30.82
N ASP A 32 -60.28 -6.57 -31.47
CA ASP A 32 -60.61 -6.90 -32.83
C ASP A 32 -59.93 -5.95 -33.87
N GLU A 33 -59.58 -4.74 -33.52
CA GLU A 33 -58.90 -3.78 -34.43
C GLU A 33 -57.41 -4.07 -34.59
N ASP A 34 -56.69 -4.55 -33.53
CA ASP A 34 -55.28 -4.89 -33.58
C ASP A 34 -55.00 -6.14 -34.46
N ALA A 35 -55.95 -7.04 -34.58
CA ALA A 35 -55.81 -8.22 -35.42
C ALA A 35 -55.84 -7.92 -36.90
N ASP A 36 -56.63 -6.93 -37.30
CA ASP A 36 -56.79 -6.52 -38.70
C ASP A 36 -55.56 -5.68 -39.17
N ASP A 37 -55.02 -4.82 -38.26
CA ASP A 37 -53.82 -4.05 -38.54
C ASP A 37 -52.56 -4.94 -38.64
N ALA A 38 -52.48 -5.98 -37.85
CA ALA A 38 -51.40 -6.95 -37.96
C ALA A 38 -51.49 -7.78 -39.27
N ALA A 39 -52.68 -8.06 -39.75
CA ALA A 39 -52.89 -8.74 -41.04
C ALA A 39 -52.55 -7.85 -42.23
N LEU A 40 -52.94 -6.57 -42.20
CA LEU A 40 -52.61 -5.54 -43.19
C LEU A 40 -51.08 -5.30 -43.23
N PHE A 41 -50.42 -5.26 -42.10
CA PHE A 41 -48.97 -5.09 -42.01
C PHE A 41 -48.21 -6.29 -42.61
N ARG A 42 -48.65 -7.55 -42.34
CA ARG A 42 -48.06 -8.73 -42.95
C ARG A 42 -48.28 -8.77 -44.48
N ALA A 43 -49.43 -8.34 -44.95
CA ALA A 43 -49.73 -8.28 -46.37
C ALA A 43 -48.88 -7.24 -47.12
N ALA A 44 -48.58 -6.10 -46.46
CA ALA A 44 -47.75 -5.02 -47.02
C ALA A 44 -46.26 -5.34 -47.06
N ILE A 45 -45.74 -6.12 -46.11
CA ILE A 45 -44.31 -6.42 -46.01
C ILE A 45 -43.91 -7.64 -46.82
N GLY A 46 -44.87 -8.54 -47.17
CA GLY A 46 -44.58 -9.79 -47.88
C GLY A 46 -43.89 -10.84 -46.99
N GLU A 47 -43.39 -11.89 -47.65
CA GLU A 47 -42.68 -12.99 -46.91
C GLU A 47 -41.40 -12.50 -46.26
N VAL A 48 -41.43 -12.34 -44.97
CA VAL A 48 -40.22 -12.04 -44.17
C VAL A 48 -39.48 -13.31 -43.77
N LYS A 49 -38.21 -13.41 -44.10
CA LYS A 49 -37.36 -14.48 -43.59
C LYS A 49 -37.05 -14.22 -42.11
N PRO A 50 -37.40 -15.14 -41.22
CA PRO A 50 -37.06 -14.97 -39.80
C PRO A 50 -35.54 -14.87 -39.62
N ILE A 51 -35.10 -13.79 -39.00
CA ILE A 51 -33.70 -13.64 -38.62
C ILE A 51 -33.41 -14.75 -37.60
N ARG A 52 -32.46 -15.64 -37.90
CA ARG A 52 -31.97 -16.56 -36.88
C ARG A 52 -31.46 -15.79 -35.68
N GLN A 53 -32.18 -15.88 -34.58
CA GLN A 53 -31.67 -15.34 -33.32
C GLN A 53 -30.34 -16.00 -33.01
N PRO A 54 -29.26 -15.24 -32.79
CA PRO A 54 -28.01 -15.83 -32.34
C PRO A 54 -28.29 -16.60 -31.04
N GLN A 55 -27.91 -17.89 -31.02
CA GLN A 55 -28.04 -18.66 -29.79
C GLN A 55 -27.34 -17.94 -28.65
N PRO A 56 -27.93 -17.88 -27.46
CA PRO A 56 -27.29 -17.23 -26.32
C PRO A 56 -25.92 -17.87 -26.08
N THR A 57 -24.87 -17.09 -26.30
CA THR A 57 -23.50 -17.53 -26.06
C THR A 57 -23.41 -17.87 -24.59
N ALA A 58 -23.03 -19.10 -24.25
CA ALA A 58 -22.84 -19.50 -22.87
C ALA A 58 -22.00 -18.47 -22.11
N PRO A 59 -22.36 -18.12 -20.87
CA PRO A 59 -21.63 -17.11 -20.11
C PRO A 59 -20.15 -17.48 -20.04
N GLN A 60 -19.33 -16.65 -20.64
CA GLN A 60 -17.87 -16.84 -20.58
C GLN A 60 -17.45 -16.76 -19.11
N ARG A 61 -16.80 -17.83 -18.63
CA ARG A 61 -16.21 -17.82 -17.30
C ARG A 61 -15.33 -16.57 -17.15
N PRO A 62 -15.45 -15.81 -16.05
CA PRO A 62 -14.63 -14.63 -15.85
C PRO A 62 -13.15 -15.01 -15.98
N ARG A 63 -12.44 -14.30 -16.85
CA ARG A 63 -11.00 -14.51 -17.02
C ARG A 63 -10.30 -14.28 -15.69
N PRO A 64 -9.39 -15.15 -15.25
CA PRO A 64 -8.63 -14.92 -14.03
C PRO A 64 -7.90 -13.57 -14.15
N LYS A 65 -7.93 -12.80 -13.06
CA LYS A 65 -7.24 -11.51 -13.02
C LYS A 65 -5.76 -11.70 -13.34
N PRO A 66 -5.14 -10.84 -14.17
CA PRO A 66 -3.70 -10.93 -14.45
C PRO A 66 -2.92 -10.89 -13.14
N ARG A 67 -2.04 -11.86 -12.94
CA ARG A 67 -1.10 -11.81 -11.81
C ARG A 67 -0.07 -10.72 -12.09
N ALA A 68 0.32 -9.99 -11.05
CA ALA A 68 1.35 -8.94 -11.12
C ALA A 68 2.77 -9.56 -11.26
N ARG A 69 3.00 -10.32 -12.34
CA ARG A 69 4.25 -11.06 -12.59
C ARG A 69 5.51 -10.18 -12.61
N MET A 70 5.37 -8.92 -12.97
CA MET A 70 6.48 -7.96 -12.92
C MET A 70 6.85 -7.66 -11.48
N ALA A 71 5.88 -7.34 -10.62
CA ALA A 71 6.15 -7.09 -9.20
C ALA A 71 6.74 -8.32 -8.49
N GLU A 72 6.26 -9.53 -8.81
CA GLU A 72 6.83 -10.78 -8.27
C GLU A 72 8.28 -11.02 -8.75
N ARG A 73 8.61 -10.65 -9.99
CA ARG A 73 9.98 -10.72 -10.53
C ARG A 73 10.90 -9.69 -9.89
N ASP A 74 10.46 -8.45 -9.82
CA ASP A 74 11.24 -7.36 -9.22
C ASP A 74 11.53 -7.65 -7.74
N GLU A 75 10.56 -8.23 -7.02
CA GLU A 75 10.74 -8.68 -5.64
C GLU A 75 11.76 -9.85 -5.54
N ALA A 76 11.68 -10.83 -6.45
CA ALA A 76 12.60 -11.96 -6.46
C ALA A 76 14.02 -11.54 -6.87
N GLU A 77 14.17 -10.59 -7.80
CA GLU A 77 15.46 -10.02 -8.17
C GLU A 77 16.06 -9.21 -7.02
N ALA A 78 15.26 -8.36 -6.36
CA ALA A 78 15.69 -7.61 -5.18
C ALA A 78 16.13 -8.52 -4.02
N GLN A 79 15.37 -9.60 -3.78
CA GLN A 79 15.75 -10.62 -2.79
C GLN A 79 17.02 -11.38 -3.19
N GLY A 80 17.18 -11.70 -4.48
CA GLY A 80 18.38 -12.38 -5.00
C GLY A 80 19.64 -11.50 -4.90
N GLU A 81 19.53 -10.22 -5.22
CA GLU A 81 20.61 -9.24 -5.07
C GLU A 81 20.95 -9.02 -3.59
N PHE A 82 19.93 -8.91 -2.76
CA PHE A 82 20.07 -8.82 -1.30
C PHE A 82 20.78 -10.05 -0.72
N ALA A 83 20.44 -11.26 -1.14
CA ALA A 83 21.09 -12.48 -0.69
C ALA A 83 22.56 -12.56 -1.12
N ARG A 84 22.92 -12.06 -2.30
CA ARG A 84 24.31 -11.93 -2.74
C ARG A 84 25.08 -10.94 -1.88
N LEU A 85 24.47 -9.83 -1.60
CA LEU A 85 25.04 -8.77 -0.77
C LEU A 85 25.19 -9.24 0.70
N LEU A 86 24.37 -10.12 1.22
CA LEU A 86 24.52 -10.70 2.57
C LEU A 86 25.69 -11.69 2.68
N ARG A 87 26.15 -12.28 1.61
CA ARG A 87 27.25 -13.26 1.64
C ARG A 87 28.61 -12.66 2.02
N ASP A 88 28.79 -11.38 1.75
CA ASP A 88 30.09 -10.70 1.91
C ASP A 88 30.27 -9.97 3.26
N SER A 89 29.28 -10.02 4.15
CA SER A 89 29.34 -9.45 5.50
C SER A 89 28.60 -10.32 6.51
N THR A 90 29.12 -10.42 7.71
CA THR A 90 28.42 -11.08 8.83
C THR A 90 27.09 -10.37 9.07
N PRO A 91 25.94 -11.06 8.91
CA PRO A 91 24.65 -10.41 9.10
C PRO A 91 24.47 -10.02 10.57
N LEU A 92 23.89 -8.84 10.77
CA LEU A 92 23.52 -8.38 12.12
C LEU A 92 22.30 -9.16 12.61
N GLU A 93 22.30 -9.52 13.89
CA GLU A 93 21.14 -10.07 14.58
C GLU A 93 20.19 -8.97 15.08
N ALA A 94 18.99 -9.35 15.52
CA ALA A 94 17.97 -8.39 15.97
C ALA A 94 18.46 -7.52 17.15
N GLY A 95 19.22 -8.11 18.08
CA GLY A 95 19.78 -7.45 19.26
C GLY A 95 21.04 -6.62 19.00
N ASP A 96 21.71 -6.82 17.87
CA ASP A 96 22.99 -6.18 17.59
C ASP A 96 22.87 -4.67 17.42
N THR A 97 23.97 -3.99 17.72
CA THR A 97 24.11 -2.56 17.45
C THR A 97 24.75 -2.34 16.08
N ALA A 98 23.99 -1.79 15.13
CA ALA A 98 24.55 -1.35 13.88
C ALA A 98 25.40 -0.08 14.13
N SER A 99 26.63 -0.06 13.63
CA SER A 99 27.58 1.01 13.89
C SER A 99 28.57 1.15 12.73
N TYR A 100 28.75 2.38 12.30
CA TYR A 100 29.72 2.73 11.25
C TYR A 100 30.25 4.14 11.45
N ARG A 101 31.51 4.34 11.20
CA ARG A 101 32.18 5.66 11.21
C ARG A 101 33.24 5.73 10.13
N ARG A 102 33.20 6.79 9.32
CA ARG A 102 34.31 7.11 8.41
C ARG A 102 35.54 7.53 9.20
N GLU A 103 36.71 7.18 8.72
CA GLU A 103 37.98 7.50 9.38
C GLU A 103 38.18 9.00 9.59
N GLN A 104 37.74 9.81 8.62
CA GLN A 104 37.86 11.27 8.65
C GLN A 104 36.98 11.92 9.75
N LEU A 105 35.96 11.23 10.25
CA LEU A 105 35.09 11.79 11.27
C LEU A 105 35.75 11.71 12.65
N PRO A 106 35.93 12.83 13.38
CA PRO A 106 36.48 12.83 14.71
C PRO A 106 35.70 11.93 15.69
N ALA A 107 36.42 11.14 16.49
CA ALA A 107 35.80 10.23 17.46
C ALA A 107 34.82 10.90 18.43
N ARG A 108 35.11 12.18 18.83
CA ARG A 108 34.22 12.98 19.68
C ARG A 108 32.84 13.21 19.06
N ILE A 109 32.77 13.40 17.73
CA ILE A 109 31.52 13.61 16.99
C ILE A 109 30.73 12.32 16.97
N PHE A 110 31.39 11.19 16.70
CA PHE A 110 30.77 9.87 16.72
C PHE A 110 30.24 9.51 18.13
N GLN A 111 30.95 9.84 19.20
CA GLN A 111 30.46 9.63 20.57
C GLN A 111 29.19 10.44 20.88
N ARG A 112 29.10 11.67 20.35
CA ARG A 112 27.88 12.46 20.45
C ARG A 112 26.70 11.83 19.71
N LEU A 113 26.96 11.26 18.52
CA LEU A 113 25.96 10.52 17.74
C LEU A 113 25.41 9.33 18.54
N ARG A 114 26.32 8.51 19.09
CA ARG A 114 25.97 7.36 19.92
C ARG A 114 25.09 7.71 21.13
N ARG A 115 25.30 8.89 21.71
CA ARG A 115 24.51 9.41 22.84
C ARG A 115 23.19 10.06 22.41
N GLY A 116 22.90 10.14 21.12
CA GLY A 116 21.71 10.84 20.59
C GLY A 116 21.72 12.34 20.80
N GLN A 117 22.92 12.97 20.85
CA GLN A 117 23.07 14.40 21.13
C GLN A 117 22.99 15.28 19.87
N PHE A 118 22.56 14.73 18.77
CA PHE A 118 22.25 15.49 17.56
C PHE A 118 20.74 15.69 17.45
N SER A 119 20.33 16.88 17.03
CA SER A 119 18.95 17.13 16.66
C SER A 119 18.64 16.38 15.35
N VAL A 120 17.66 15.52 15.41
CA VAL A 120 17.12 14.83 14.24
C VAL A 120 16.30 15.83 13.44
N GLN A 121 16.65 16.04 12.18
CA GLN A 121 16.01 17.03 11.32
C GLN A 121 14.88 16.40 10.49
N ASP A 122 14.98 15.10 10.22
CA ASP A 122 13.94 14.35 9.51
C ASP A 122 14.00 12.86 9.87
N GLU A 123 12.92 12.15 9.56
CA GLU A 123 12.74 10.75 9.93
C GLU A 123 12.11 9.92 8.82
N LEU A 124 12.66 8.74 8.57
CA LEU A 124 12.13 7.74 7.65
C LEU A 124 11.69 6.50 8.43
N ASP A 125 10.44 6.13 8.30
CA ASP A 125 9.91 4.89 8.85
C ASP A 125 9.75 3.82 7.76
N LEU A 126 10.46 2.71 7.96
CA LEU A 126 10.49 1.56 7.06
C LEU A 126 9.83 0.31 7.66
N HIS A 127 9.23 0.41 8.85
CA HIS A 127 8.64 -0.76 9.49
C HIS A 127 7.51 -1.35 8.63
N GLY A 128 7.50 -2.66 8.45
CA GLY A 128 6.51 -3.34 7.61
C GLY A 128 6.72 -3.21 6.10
N ALA A 129 7.74 -2.47 5.65
CA ALA A 129 8.09 -2.40 4.24
C ALA A 129 8.78 -3.69 3.77
N THR A 130 8.59 -4.04 2.49
CA THR A 130 9.41 -5.07 1.84
C THR A 130 10.84 -4.54 1.59
N ALA A 131 11.80 -5.44 1.33
CA ALA A 131 13.18 -5.04 1.05
C ALA A 131 13.28 -4.08 -0.15
N ALA A 132 12.55 -4.36 -1.24
CA ALA A 132 12.53 -3.51 -2.43
C ALA A 132 11.92 -2.13 -2.16
N GLN A 133 10.82 -2.07 -1.41
CA GLN A 133 10.19 -0.81 -1.01
C GLN A 133 11.11 0.01 -0.11
N ALA A 134 11.72 -0.64 0.89
CA ALA A 134 12.64 0.00 1.82
C ALA A 134 13.86 0.60 1.11
N GLU A 135 14.42 -0.10 0.13
CA GLU A 135 15.53 0.40 -0.67
C GLU A 135 15.14 1.65 -1.48
N ALA A 136 13.99 1.62 -2.16
CA ALA A 136 13.49 2.76 -2.94
C ALA A 136 13.22 3.97 -2.04
N LEU A 137 12.51 3.78 -0.92
CA LEU A 137 12.18 4.83 0.05
C LEU A 137 13.46 5.42 0.67
N LEU A 138 14.42 4.58 1.05
CA LEU A 138 15.67 5.03 1.64
C LEU A 138 16.49 5.86 0.65
N ARG A 139 16.59 5.45 -0.60
CA ARG A 139 17.29 6.20 -1.66
C ARG A 139 16.67 7.57 -1.86
N GLN A 140 15.34 7.62 -1.98
CA GLN A 140 14.61 8.88 -2.16
C GLN A 140 14.79 9.81 -0.96
N PHE A 141 14.60 9.30 0.24
CA PHE A 141 14.76 10.06 1.49
C PHE A 141 16.15 10.68 1.64
N LEU A 142 17.22 9.90 1.32
CA LEU A 142 18.58 10.42 1.43
C LEU A 142 18.90 11.46 0.36
N LEU A 143 18.28 11.41 -0.82
CA LEU A 143 18.37 12.47 -1.83
C LEU A 143 17.72 13.75 -1.34
N GLU A 144 16.53 13.66 -0.76
CA GLU A 144 15.80 14.79 -0.17
C GLU A 144 16.54 15.39 1.02
N ALA A 145 17.03 14.54 1.94
CA ALA A 145 17.84 14.97 3.08
C ALA A 145 19.10 15.73 2.64
N HIS A 146 19.75 15.28 1.58
CA HIS A 146 20.91 15.97 1.00
C HIS A 146 20.52 17.30 0.35
N ALA A 147 19.40 17.36 -0.38
CA ALA A 147 18.89 18.58 -0.99
C ALA A 147 18.54 19.66 0.04
N HIS A 148 18.04 19.25 1.22
CA HIS A 148 17.71 20.12 2.34
C HIS A 148 18.90 20.38 3.29
N GLU A 149 20.10 19.88 2.99
CA GLU A 149 21.30 20.00 3.80
C GLU A 149 21.14 19.50 5.25
N TYR A 150 20.33 18.46 5.43
CA TYR A 150 20.16 17.83 6.74
C TYR A 150 21.47 17.20 7.21
N GLY A 151 21.84 17.49 8.47
CA GLY A 151 23.07 16.96 9.07
C GLY A 151 22.87 15.70 9.86
N CYS A 152 21.67 15.48 10.40
CA CYS A 152 21.34 14.28 11.14
C CYS A 152 19.88 13.87 10.88
N VAL A 153 19.69 12.60 10.50
CA VAL A 153 18.38 12.01 10.27
C VAL A 153 18.21 10.72 11.04
N ARG A 154 16.97 10.28 11.25
CA ARG A 154 16.64 9.02 11.89
C ARG A 154 15.98 8.07 10.88
N ILE A 155 16.36 6.79 10.90
CA ILE A 155 15.78 5.75 10.07
C ILE A 155 15.27 4.64 10.98
N ILE A 156 13.96 4.36 10.93
CA ILE A 156 13.30 3.31 11.72
C ILE A 156 13.09 2.11 10.81
N HIS A 157 13.80 1.02 11.06
CA HIS A 157 13.69 -0.23 10.29
C HIS A 157 12.99 -1.35 11.07
N GLY A 158 12.63 -1.09 12.32
CA GLY A 158 12.06 -2.10 13.21
C GLY A 158 13.09 -3.08 13.76
N LYS A 159 12.68 -3.90 14.71
CA LYS A 159 13.55 -4.90 15.37
C LYS A 159 13.68 -6.21 14.61
N GLY A 160 12.85 -6.43 13.56
CA GLY A 160 12.89 -7.64 12.74
C GLY A 160 12.41 -8.91 13.44
N LEU A 161 11.63 -8.79 14.50
CA LEU A 161 11.14 -9.94 15.30
C LEU A 161 10.14 -10.84 14.54
N GLN A 162 9.59 -10.37 13.43
CA GLN A 162 8.59 -11.05 12.60
C GLN A 162 9.17 -11.56 11.26
N SER A 163 10.50 -11.53 11.08
CA SER A 163 11.11 -12.04 9.85
C SER A 163 11.12 -13.56 9.87
N ASP A 164 10.53 -14.20 8.85
CA ASP A 164 10.65 -15.63 8.60
C ASP A 164 12.14 -16.01 8.44
N GLY A 165 12.72 -16.66 9.45
CA GLY A 165 14.13 -17.04 9.45
C GLY A 165 15.02 -16.29 10.45
N GLY A 166 14.46 -15.40 11.31
CA GLY A 166 15.16 -14.84 12.48
C GLY A 166 16.15 -13.70 12.19
N ALA A 167 16.57 -13.47 10.96
CA ALA A 167 17.49 -12.37 10.62
C ALA A 167 16.70 -11.06 10.31
N PRO A 168 17.10 -9.92 10.88
CA PRO A 168 16.44 -8.64 10.64
C PRO A 168 16.80 -8.08 9.26
N VAL A 169 15.98 -8.43 8.26
CA VAL A 169 16.22 -8.12 6.84
C VAL A 169 16.43 -6.63 6.61
N LEU A 170 15.50 -5.78 7.08
CA LEU A 170 15.56 -4.33 6.86
C LEU A 170 16.77 -3.68 7.55
N LYS A 171 17.14 -4.12 8.75
CA LYS A 171 18.32 -3.64 9.47
C LYS A 171 19.60 -3.88 8.67
N ASN A 172 19.76 -5.11 8.15
CA ASN A 172 20.90 -5.50 7.35
C ASN A 172 20.94 -4.75 6.00
N LEU A 173 19.79 -4.55 5.38
CA LEU A 173 19.66 -3.77 4.14
C LEU A 173 20.10 -2.33 4.36
N VAL A 174 19.56 -1.67 5.39
CA VAL A 174 19.87 -0.27 5.70
C VAL A 174 21.33 -0.09 6.08
N ASP A 175 21.91 -0.96 6.94
CA ASP A 175 23.33 -0.92 7.31
C ASP A 175 24.22 -0.94 6.08
N ARG A 176 23.94 -1.83 5.14
CA ARG A 176 24.72 -1.97 3.92
C ARG A 176 24.58 -0.79 2.97
N LEU A 177 23.36 -0.35 2.68
CA LEU A 177 23.12 0.78 1.78
C LEU A 177 23.77 2.05 2.32
N LEU A 178 23.73 2.29 3.62
CA LEU A 178 24.36 3.45 4.24
C LEU A 178 25.90 3.40 4.15
N ARG A 179 26.51 2.22 4.30
CA ARG A 179 27.97 2.07 4.18
C ARG A 179 28.50 2.39 2.77
N GLN A 180 27.69 2.13 1.76
CA GLN A 180 28.07 2.37 0.36
C GLN A 180 27.96 3.84 -0.07
N ARG A 181 27.27 4.68 0.70
CA ARG A 181 27.02 6.07 0.34
C ARG A 181 28.14 7.00 0.79
N ASN A 182 28.58 7.86 -0.13
CA ASN A 182 29.64 8.82 0.15
C ASN A 182 29.22 10.00 1.01
N ASP A 183 27.94 10.34 1.03
CA ASP A 183 27.34 11.40 1.83
C ASP A 183 27.06 10.98 3.30
N VAL A 184 27.14 9.70 3.64
CA VAL A 184 27.02 9.20 5.01
C VAL A 184 28.38 9.26 5.72
N LEU A 185 28.48 10.04 6.77
CA LEU A 185 29.69 10.18 7.60
C LEU A 185 29.77 9.13 8.71
N ALA A 186 28.65 8.86 9.35
CA ALA A 186 28.54 7.85 10.40
C ALA A 186 27.08 7.49 10.63
N PHE A 187 26.86 6.31 11.18
CA PHE A 187 25.58 5.94 11.76
C PHE A 187 25.77 5.05 13.00
N HIS A 188 24.77 5.05 13.85
CA HIS A 188 24.73 4.21 15.05
C HIS A 188 23.29 3.90 15.43
N SER A 189 23.05 2.71 16.00
CA SER A 189 21.73 2.40 16.57
C SER A 189 21.33 3.46 17.60
N ALA A 190 20.08 3.88 17.53
CA ALA A 190 19.57 4.94 18.37
C ALA A 190 19.63 4.55 19.87
N PRO A 191 19.71 5.50 20.79
CA PRO A 191 19.51 5.25 22.21
C PRO A 191 18.14 4.63 22.50
N PRO A 192 17.95 3.88 23.59
CA PRO A 192 16.67 3.24 23.93
C PRO A 192 15.47 4.18 23.88
N ALA A 193 15.63 5.41 24.31
CA ALA A 193 14.59 6.44 24.28
C ALA A 193 14.21 6.91 22.86
N GLN A 194 15.02 6.62 21.84
CA GLN A 194 14.85 7.05 20.45
C GLN A 194 14.65 5.88 19.48
N GLY A 195 14.28 4.69 19.97
CA GLY A 195 13.98 3.51 19.14
C GLY A 195 14.94 2.33 19.33
N GLY A 196 16.07 2.52 20.04
CA GLY A 196 17.01 1.45 20.35
C GLY A 196 17.60 0.77 19.12
N THR A 197 17.72 -0.56 19.14
CA THR A 197 18.25 -1.37 18.04
C THR A 197 17.32 -1.45 16.83
N GLY A 198 16.09 -0.91 16.92
CA GLY A 198 15.12 -0.82 15.81
C GLY A 198 15.22 0.46 14.98
N ALA A 199 16.08 1.39 15.37
CA ALA A 199 16.29 2.65 14.67
C ALA A 199 17.77 3.01 14.58
N LEU A 200 18.14 3.80 13.55
CA LEU A 200 19.48 4.33 13.33
C LEU A 200 19.47 5.86 13.33
N LEU A 201 20.45 6.44 13.99
CA LEU A 201 20.81 7.85 13.80
C LEU A 201 21.91 7.93 12.75
N VAL A 202 21.71 8.73 11.72
CA VAL A 202 22.62 8.85 10.57
C VAL A 202 23.12 10.27 10.48
N LEU A 203 24.42 10.44 10.43
CA LEU A 203 25.09 11.72 10.25
C LEU A 203 25.48 11.88 8.78
N LEU A 204 24.99 12.93 8.14
CA LEU A 204 25.21 13.24 6.74
C LEU A 204 26.23 14.37 6.57
N ALA A 205 26.98 14.32 5.48
CA ALA A 205 27.85 15.41 5.05
C ALA A 205 26.97 16.58 4.57
N ARG A 206 27.24 17.76 5.10
CA ARG A 206 26.71 19.01 4.55
C ARG A 206 27.65 19.51 3.44
N ARG A 207 27.07 20.14 2.42
CA ARG A 207 27.86 20.83 1.38
C ARG A 207 28.48 22.09 1.92
#